data_9fb8270eb523686d2c3fc3aa0327919b
#
_entry.id   9fb8270eb523686d2c3fc3aa0327919b
#
_cell.length_a   1.000
_cell.length_b   1.000
_cell.length_c   1.000
_cell.angle_alpha   90.00
_cell.angle_beta   90.00
_cell.angle_gamma   90.00
#
_symmetry.space_group_name_H-M   'P 1'
#
loop_
_entity.id
_entity.type
_entity.pdbx_description
1 polymer ?
#
loop_
_entity_poly.entity_id
_entity_poly.type
_entity_poly.pdbx_seq_one_letter_code
_entity_poly.pdbx_strand_id
1 'polypeptide(L)'
;MTREEAWELLTEYNKEEFHLEHAQIVENTMKYFAQKLGYGEEKEFWGLVGLLHDLDFEQYPEEHCIKSQEIMKERGLEERLIHATASHGYAITIDIEPVHEMEKVLYAVDELTGLIGAVVLMRPSKSVQDLKVKSVKKKFKSKNFAAGCSREVIQRGADMLGWTLDDLIAQTIEALKTFQE
;
A
#
# COMPACT_ATOMS: atom_id res chain seq x y z
N MET A 1 7.49 -18.18 -3.08
CA MET A 1 6.28 -18.10 -2.22
C MET A 1 5.08 -17.94 -3.11
N THR A 2 4.04 -18.74 -2.94
CA THR A 2 2.76 -18.56 -3.60
C THR A 2 1.92 -17.50 -2.86
N ARG A 3 0.82 -17.05 -3.48
CA ARG A 3 -0.10 -16.11 -2.83
C ARG A 3 -0.80 -16.74 -1.63
N GLU A 4 -1.11 -18.04 -1.71
CA GLU A 4 -1.73 -18.80 -0.62
C GLU A 4 -0.80 -18.89 0.60
N GLU A 5 0.48 -19.21 0.38
CA GLU A 5 1.50 -19.23 1.44
C GLU A 5 1.67 -17.85 2.08
N ALA A 6 1.62 -16.78 1.28
CA ALA A 6 1.71 -15.41 1.78
C ALA A 6 0.46 -15.02 2.61
N TRP A 7 -0.72 -15.45 2.19
CA TRP A 7 -1.95 -15.25 2.95
C TRP A 7 -1.96 -15.99 4.28
N GLU A 8 -1.48 -17.23 4.29
CA GLU A 8 -1.31 -18.00 5.53
C GLU A 8 -0.34 -17.29 6.49
N LEU A 9 0.79 -16.80 5.98
CA LEU A 9 1.75 -16.03 6.77
C LEU A 9 1.13 -14.73 7.30
N LEU A 10 0.46 -13.94 6.45
CA LEU A 10 -0.20 -12.72 6.86
C LEU A 10 -1.21 -12.98 7.98
N THR A 11 -2.06 -14.00 7.81
CA THR A 11 -3.12 -14.34 8.77
C THR A 11 -2.60 -15.01 10.04
N GLU A 12 -1.35 -15.42 10.11
CA GLU A 12 -0.69 -15.82 11.36
C GLU A 12 -0.50 -14.62 12.30
N TYR A 13 -0.15 -13.46 11.74
CA TYR A 13 0.18 -12.23 12.48
C TYR A 13 -0.93 -11.19 12.53
N ASN A 14 -1.88 -11.23 11.61
CA ASN A 14 -3.00 -10.28 11.51
C ASN A 14 -4.33 -11.02 11.56
N LYS A 15 -5.26 -10.55 12.43
CA LYS A 15 -6.59 -11.13 12.64
C LYS A 15 -7.72 -10.13 12.42
N GLU A 16 -7.43 -8.85 12.57
CA GLU A 16 -8.40 -7.78 12.41
C GLU A 16 -8.82 -7.67 10.95
N GLU A 17 -10.12 -7.71 10.69
CA GLU A 17 -10.69 -7.65 9.34
C GLU A 17 -10.19 -6.43 8.56
N PHE A 18 -10.06 -5.29 9.24
CA PHE A 18 -9.56 -4.04 8.66
C PHE A 18 -8.13 -4.20 8.09
N HIS A 19 -7.22 -4.85 8.82
CA HIS A 19 -5.84 -5.04 8.37
C HIS A 19 -5.77 -6.02 7.19
N LEU A 20 -6.57 -7.09 7.24
CA LEU A 20 -6.65 -8.07 6.17
C LEU A 20 -7.25 -7.48 4.88
N GLU A 21 -8.28 -6.64 5.01
CA GLU A 21 -8.87 -5.92 3.88
C GLU A 21 -7.87 -4.92 3.28
N HIS A 22 -7.17 -4.15 4.13
CA HIS A 22 -6.14 -3.22 3.68
C HIS A 22 -5.03 -3.92 2.90
N ALA A 23 -4.51 -5.03 3.41
CA ALA A 23 -3.49 -5.83 2.73
C ALA A 23 -3.94 -6.30 1.33
N GLN A 24 -5.19 -6.75 1.19
CA GLN A 24 -5.76 -7.15 -0.10
C GLN A 24 -5.96 -5.96 -1.05
N ILE A 25 -6.36 -4.80 -0.53
CA ILE A 25 -6.49 -3.58 -1.32
C ILE A 25 -5.12 -3.18 -1.87
N VAL A 26 -4.08 -3.19 -1.04
CA VAL A 26 -2.72 -2.84 -1.47
C VAL A 26 -2.17 -3.91 -2.42
N GLU A 27 -2.40 -5.21 -2.18
CA GLU A 27 -2.07 -6.29 -3.12
C GLU A 27 -2.59 -6.00 -4.54
N ASN A 28 -3.90 -5.73 -4.65
CA ASN A 28 -4.53 -5.50 -5.95
C ASN A 28 -4.08 -4.18 -6.59
N THR A 29 -3.88 -3.14 -5.78
CA THR A 29 -3.33 -1.87 -6.24
C THR A 29 -1.93 -2.07 -6.84
N MET A 30 -1.06 -2.82 -6.17
CA MET A 30 0.27 -3.13 -6.66
C MET A 30 0.24 -3.95 -7.95
N LYS A 31 -0.65 -4.93 -8.06
CA LYS A 31 -0.86 -5.71 -9.29
C LYS A 31 -1.30 -4.84 -10.47
N TYR A 32 -2.20 -3.89 -10.23
CA TYR A 32 -2.63 -2.92 -11.24
C TYR A 32 -1.46 -2.08 -11.74
N PHE A 33 -0.65 -1.52 -10.82
CA PHE A 33 0.49 -0.70 -11.21
C PHE A 33 1.59 -1.50 -11.91
N ALA A 34 1.87 -2.73 -11.49
CA ALA A 34 2.79 -3.61 -12.20
C ALA A 34 2.42 -3.72 -13.69
N GLN A 35 1.15 -3.97 -13.97
CA GLN A 35 0.65 -4.10 -15.32
C GLN A 35 0.71 -2.79 -16.10
N LYS A 36 0.33 -1.69 -15.47
CA LYS A 36 0.31 -0.35 -16.05
C LYS A 36 1.69 0.20 -16.38
N LEU A 37 2.69 -0.10 -15.55
CA LEU A 37 4.06 0.40 -15.69
C LEU A 37 4.97 -0.53 -16.53
N GLY A 38 4.42 -1.61 -17.11
CA GLY A 38 5.17 -2.50 -17.99
C GLY A 38 5.85 -3.68 -17.28
N TYR A 39 5.55 -3.92 -16.01
CA TYR A 39 6.06 -5.04 -15.22
C TYR A 39 5.05 -6.21 -15.12
N GLY A 40 4.28 -6.44 -16.18
CA GLY A 40 3.21 -7.45 -16.17
C GLY A 40 3.66 -8.86 -15.80
N GLU A 41 4.88 -9.25 -16.17
CA GLU A 41 5.47 -10.55 -15.82
C GLU A 41 5.78 -10.67 -14.32
N GLU A 42 6.00 -9.56 -13.62
CA GLU A 42 6.24 -9.51 -12.18
C GLU A 42 4.98 -9.18 -11.37
N LYS A 43 3.82 -9.13 -12.00
CA LYS A 43 2.55 -8.73 -11.38
C LYS A 43 2.26 -9.44 -10.06
N GLU A 44 2.47 -10.76 -10.02
CA GLU A 44 2.21 -11.54 -8.81
C GLU A 44 3.23 -11.21 -7.70
N PHE A 45 4.48 -10.96 -8.05
CA PHE A 45 5.49 -10.53 -7.07
C PHE A 45 5.16 -9.16 -6.49
N TRP A 46 4.75 -8.19 -7.31
CA TRP A 46 4.26 -6.89 -6.82
C TRP A 46 3.08 -7.05 -5.87
N GLY A 47 2.17 -7.99 -6.20
CA GLY A 47 1.05 -8.33 -5.33
C GLY A 47 1.49 -8.88 -3.97
N LEU A 48 2.48 -9.79 -3.95
CA LEU A 48 3.02 -10.34 -2.69
C LEU A 48 3.64 -9.24 -1.82
N VAL A 49 4.36 -8.30 -2.43
CA VAL A 49 4.92 -7.14 -1.72
C VAL A 49 3.81 -6.32 -1.08
N GLY A 50 2.73 -6.03 -1.84
CA GLY A 50 1.57 -5.32 -1.30
C GLY A 50 0.82 -6.09 -0.21
N LEU A 51 0.69 -7.41 -0.35
CA LEU A 51 0.00 -8.25 0.62
C LEU A 51 0.72 -8.33 1.97
N LEU A 52 2.06 -8.32 1.96
CA LEU A 52 2.89 -8.56 3.14
C LEU A 52 3.52 -7.30 3.74
N HIS A 53 3.24 -6.10 3.20
CA HIS A 53 3.91 -4.87 3.66
C HIS A 53 3.69 -4.60 5.14
N ASP A 54 2.48 -4.84 5.64
CA ASP A 54 2.06 -4.63 7.04
C ASP A 54 2.06 -5.92 7.88
N LEU A 55 2.90 -6.92 7.53
CA LEU A 55 2.92 -8.23 8.18
C LEU A 55 2.99 -8.15 9.71
N ASP A 56 3.73 -7.19 10.24
CA ASP A 56 3.99 -7.05 11.69
C ASP A 56 3.11 -6.01 12.39
N PHE A 57 2.35 -5.21 11.62
CA PHE A 57 1.72 -3.99 12.13
C PHE A 57 0.74 -4.24 13.30
N GLU A 58 -0.05 -5.30 13.24
CA GLU A 58 -1.05 -5.59 14.28
C GLU A 58 -0.41 -6.05 15.60
N GLN A 59 0.61 -6.90 15.53
CA GLN A 59 1.24 -7.48 16.73
C GLN A 59 2.43 -6.67 17.25
N TYR A 60 3.11 -5.94 16.37
CA TYR A 60 4.35 -5.23 16.68
C TYR A 60 4.35 -3.78 16.17
N PRO A 61 3.33 -2.97 16.49
CA PRO A 61 3.22 -1.62 15.93
C PRO A 61 4.41 -0.71 16.26
N GLU A 62 5.04 -0.90 17.42
CA GLU A 62 6.22 -0.14 17.83
C GLU A 62 7.52 -0.59 17.12
N GLU A 63 7.51 -1.77 16.51
CA GLU A 63 8.63 -2.36 15.76
C GLU A 63 8.26 -2.56 14.28
N HIS A 64 7.27 -1.81 13.81
CA HIS A 64 6.77 -1.91 12.43
C HIS A 64 7.89 -1.72 11.40
N CYS A 65 7.91 -2.55 10.36
CA CYS A 65 8.95 -2.71 9.36
C CYS A 65 10.28 -3.28 9.87
N ILE A 66 10.50 -3.39 11.18
CA ILE A 66 11.66 -4.06 11.76
C ILE A 66 11.32 -5.54 11.95
N LYS A 67 10.22 -5.80 12.64
CA LYS A 67 9.80 -7.16 12.99
C LYS A 67 9.40 -7.98 11.77
N SER A 68 8.77 -7.38 10.78
CA SER A 68 8.45 -8.04 9.51
C SER A 68 9.69 -8.58 8.80
N GLN A 69 10.80 -7.84 8.81
CA GLN A 69 12.06 -8.34 8.23
C GLN A 69 12.61 -9.56 8.97
N GLU A 70 12.54 -9.57 10.30
CA GLU A 70 12.97 -10.72 11.11
C GLU A 70 12.12 -11.95 10.79
N ILE A 71 10.80 -11.80 10.82
CA ILE A 71 9.84 -12.87 10.51
C ILE A 71 10.10 -13.44 9.12
N MET A 72 10.25 -12.58 8.11
CA MET A 72 10.49 -13.01 6.73
C MET A 72 11.83 -13.72 6.57
N LYS A 73 12.90 -13.26 7.23
CA LYS A 73 14.21 -13.91 7.24
C LYS A 73 14.17 -15.29 7.89
N GLU A 74 13.49 -15.42 9.02
CA GLU A 74 13.29 -16.71 9.71
C GLU A 74 12.52 -17.71 8.85
N ARG A 75 11.61 -17.23 8.00
CA ARG A 75 10.85 -18.04 7.03
C ARG A 75 11.63 -18.30 5.73
N GLY A 76 12.84 -17.78 5.59
CA GLY A 76 13.69 -17.99 4.41
C GLY A 76 13.18 -17.28 3.15
N LEU A 77 12.45 -16.20 3.29
CA LEU A 77 11.97 -15.40 2.15
C LEU A 77 13.12 -14.65 1.49
N GLU A 78 12.95 -14.34 0.20
CA GLU A 78 14.00 -13.68 -0.58
C GLU A 78 14.23 -12.22 -0.14
N GLU A 79 15.48 -11.79 -0.15
CA GLU A 79 15.88 -10.43 0.26
C GLU A 79 15.17 -9.33 -0.53
N ARG A 80 14.86 -9.58 -1.81
CA ARG A 80 14.10 -8.64 -2.65
C ARG A 80 12.71 -8.37 -2.10
N LEU A 81 12.01 -9.40 -1.61
CA LEU A 81 10.70 -9.26 -0.98
C LEU A 81 10.80 -8.52 0.34
N ILE A 82 11.80 -8.89 1.17
CA ILE A 82 12.03 -8.28 2.48
C ILE A 82 12.34 -6.79 2.34
N HIS A 83 13.25 -6.42 1.44
CA HIS A 83 13.60 -5.02 1.19
C HIS A 83 12.39 -4.24 0.66
N ALA A 84 11.68 -4.80 -0.31
CA ALA A 84 10.56 -4.12 -0.94
C ALA A 84 9.42 -3.83 0.05
N THR A 85 9.06 -4.81 0.90
CA THR A 85 8.04 -4.60 1.93
C THR A 85 8.50 -3.60 2.98
N ALA A 86 9.74 -3.72 3.48
CA ALA A 86 10.26 -2.85 4.53
C ALA A 86 10.38 -1.38 4.08
N SER A 87 10.71 -1.14 2.80
CA SER A 87 10.98 0.21 2.28
C SER A 87 9.78 1.17 2.39
N HIS A 88 8.53 0.67 2.58
CA HIS A 88 7.40 1.56 2.80
C HIS A 88 7.46 2.32 4.14
N GLY A 89 8.26 1.82 5.11
CA GLY A 89 8.54 2.50 6.37
C GLY A 89 9.62 3.58 6.31
N TYR A 90 10.18 3.87 5.13
CA TYR A 90 11.27 4.83 4.95
C TYR A 90 10.93 6.22 5.53
N ALA A 91 11.88 6.76 6.31
CA ALA A 91 11.77 8.04 6.99
C ALA A 91 10.57 8.16 7.97
N ILE A 92 10.00 7.02 8.38
CA ILE A 92 8.93 6.91 9.39
C ILE A 92 9.43 6.02 10.52
N THR A 93 9.66 4.74 10.25
CA THR A 93 10.09 3.73 11.22
C THR A 93 11.50 3.22 10.99
N ILE A 94 11.97 3.24 9.74
CA ILE A 94 13.28 2.72 9.33
C ILE A 94 13.93 3.61 8.27
N ASP A 95 15.24 3.39 8.05
CA ASP A 95 16.04 4.10 7.03
C ASP A 95 16.40 3.15 5.87
N ILE A 96 15.37 2.54 5.26
CA ILE A 96 15.49 1.72 4.05
C ILE A 96 14.77 2.45 2.92
N GLU A 97 15.53 3.12 2.06
CA GLU A 97 14.99 3.95 0.99
C GLU A 97 14.38 3.10 -0.14
N PRO A 98 13.18 3.46 -0.66
CA PRO A 98 12.64 2.85 -1.87
C PRO A 98 13.53 3.12 -3.09
N VAL A 99 14.07 2.07 -3.71
CA VAL A 99 14.98 2.17 -4.86
C VAL A 99 14.27 1.79 -6.15
N HIS A 100 13.64 0.60 -6.16
CA HIS A 100 12.92 0.11 -7.34
C HIS A 100 11.59 0.86 -7.52
N GLU A 101 11.11 0.98 -8.76
CA GLU A 101 9.81 1.64 -9.05
C GLU A 101 8.66 1.00 -8.29
N MET A 102 8.66 -0.32 -8.13
CA MET A 102 7.71 -1.07 -7.29
C MET A 102 7.66 -0.55 -5.86
N GLU A 103 8.81 -0.33 -5.24
CA GLU A 103 8.93 0.14 -3.86
C GLU A 103 8.42 1.58 -3.72
N LYS A 104 8.72 2.42 -4.71
CA LYS A 104 8.22 3.79 -4.78
C LYS A 104 6.71 3.83 -4.95
N VAL A 105 6.15 2.90 -5.73
CA VAL A 105 4.70 2.75 -5.87
C VAL A 105 4.09 2.34 -4.55
N LEU A 106 4.60 1.30 -3.88
CA LEU A 106 4.10 0.88 -2.57
C LEU A 106 4.12 2.04 -1.58
N TYR A 107 5.26 2.74 -1.45
CA TYR A 107 5.43 3.89 -0.59
C TYR A 107 4.41 5.01 -0.85
N ALA A 108 4.07 5.23 -2.13
CA ALA A 108 3.14 6.29 -2.53
C ALA A 108 1.66 5.92 -2.32
N VAL A 109 1.30 4.64 -2.49
CA VAL A 109 -0.11 4.22 -2.54
C VAL A 109 -0.64 3.67 -1.21
N ASP A 110 0.20 3.17 -0.34
CA ASP A 110 -0.20 2.59 0.94
C ASP A 110 -1.11 3.54 1.72
N GLU A 111 -0.59 4.64 2.19
CA GLU A 111 -1.34 5.67 2.92
C GLU A 111 -2.47 6.30 2.08
N LEU A 112 -2.28 6.39 0.76
CA LEU A 112 -3.28 6.96 -0.14
C LEU A 112 -4.50 6.05 -0.29
N THR A 113 -4.33 4.73 -0.32
CA THR A 113 -5.46 3.79 -0.37
C THR A 113 -6.34 3.93 0.87
N GLY A 114 -5.75 4.08 2.06
CA GLY A 114 -6.46 4.36 3.31
C GLY A 114 -7.23 5.69 3.25
N LEU A 115 -6.60 6.76 2.78
CA LEU A 115 -7.24 8.07 2.61
C LEU A 115 -8.43 7.99 1.63
N ILE A 116 -8.26 7.32 0.48
CA ILE A 116 -9.34 7.15 -0.51
C ILE A 116 -10.47 6.31 0.09
N GLY A 117 -10.17 5.23 0.80
CA GLY A 117 -11.16 4.41 1.49
C GLY A 117 -12.00 5.24 2.47
N ALA A 118 -11.37 6.09 3.28
CA ALA A 118 -12.08 7.00 4.18
C ALA A 118 -12.97 8.01 3.40
N VAL A 119 -12.53 8.49 2.25
CA VAL A 119 -13.36 9.36 1.40
C VAL A 119 -14.58 8.61 0.86
N VAL A 120 -14.38 7.37 0.40
CA VAL A 120 -15.47 6.51 -0.11
C VAL A 120 -16.53 6.28 0.95
N LEU A 121 -16.14 5.93 2.18
CA LEU A 121 -17.07 5.69 3.30
C LEU A 121 -17.94 6.90 3.65
N MET A 122 -17.44 8.13 3.42
CA MET A 122 -18.19 9.36 3.67
C MET A 122 -19.18 9.74 2.56
N ARG A 123 -19.14 9.03 1.44
CA ARG A 123 -20.01 9.30 0.29
C ARG A 123 -21.34 8.56 0.42
N PRO A 124 -22.44 9.11 -0.09
CA PRO A 124 -23.72 8.40 -0.13
C PRO A 124 -23.66 7.08 -0.92
N SER A 125 -22.89 7.05 -2.02
CA SER A 125 -22.71 5.87 -2.86
C SER A 125 -21.89 4.76 -2.19
N LYS A 126 -21.02 5.11 -1.24
CA LYS A 126 -20.02 4.21 -0.63
C LYS A 126 -19.25 3.39 -1.68
N SER A 127 -19.04 3.97 -2.86
CA SER A 127 -18.37 3.33 -3.99
C SER A 127 -17.24 4.20 -4.53
N VAL A 128 -16.17 3.56 -4.97
CA VAL A 128 -15.07 4.20 -5.67
C VAL A 128 -15.40 4.47 -7.14
N GLN A 129 -16.42 3.80 -7.71
CA GLN A 129 -16.74 3.86 -9.13
C GLN A 129 -17.09 5.27 -9.63
N ASP A 130 -17.74 6.07 -8.81
CA ASP A 130 -18.11 7.45 -9.13
C ASP A 130 -17.18 8.50 -8.47
N LEU A 131 -16.08 8.06 -7.86
CA LEU A 131 -15.14 8.93 -7.16
C LEU A 131 -14.29 9.76 -8.15
N LYS A 132 -14.12 11.03 -7.83
CA LYS A 132 -13.33 11.98 -8.64
C LYS A 132 -12.12 12.47 -7.86
N VAL A 133 -10.99 12.69 -8.56
CA VAL A 133 -9.75 13.26 -8.02
C VAL A 133 -10.01 14.51 -7.16
N LYS A 134 -10.86 15.41 -7.63
CA LYS A 134 -11.22 16.65 -6.91
C LYS A 134 -11.76 16.39 -5.50
N SER A 135 -12.53 15.33 -5.32
CA SER A 135 -13.10 14.97 -4.01
C SER A 135 -12.01 14.48 -3.05
N VAL A 136 -11.09 13.65 -3.52
CA VAL A 136 -9.94 13.18 -2.74
C VAL A 136 -9.02 14.35 -2.39
N LYS A 137 -8.68 15.22 -3.34
CA LYS A 137 -7.85 16.42 -3.10
C LYS A 137 -8.44 17.35 -2.05
N LYS A 138 -9.74 17.54 -2.06
CA LYS A 138 -10.41 18.35 -1.04
C LYS A 138 -10.19 17.77 0.35
N LYS A 139 -10.30 16.46 0.50
CA LYS A 139 -10.08 15.75 1.77
C LYS A 139 -8.60 15.64 2.13
N PHE A 140 -7.71 15.48 1.16
CA PHE A 140 -6.26 15.53 1.35
C PHE A 140 -5.80 16.82 2.04
N LYS A 141 -6.38 17.97 1.67
CA LYS A 141 -6.10 19.28 2.29
C LYS A 141 -6.65 19.41 3.72
N SER A 142 -7.59 18.58 4.11
CA SER A 142 -8.20 18.60 5.45
C SER A 142 -7.37 17.76 6.41
N LYS A 143 -6.51 18.37 7.21
CA LYS A 143 -5.57 17.66 8.10
C LYS A 143 -6.23 16.75 9.14
N ASN A 144 -7.45 17.09 9.56
CA ASN A 144 -8.19 16.30 10.57
C ASN A 144 -8.95 15.12 9.96
N PHE A 145 -9.08 15.06 8.64
CA PHE A 145 -9.75 13.96 7.95
C PHE A 145 -8.75 12.85 7.70
N ALA A 146 -9.08 11.61 8.12
CA ALA A 146 -8.19 10.45 8.03
C ALA A 146 -6.76 10.84 8.50
N ALA A 147 -6.67 11.35 9.72
CA ALA A 147 -5.44 11.93 10.27
C ALA A 147 -4.29 10.90 10.40
N GLY A 148 -4.62 9.61 10.45
CA GLY A 148 -3.65 8.52 10.42
C GLY A 148 -2.93 8.37 9.08
N CYS A 149 -3.52 8.85 7.97
CA CYS A 149 -2.88 8.78 6.66
C CYS A 149 -1.93 9.97 6.44
N SER A 150 -0.65 9.72 6.33
CA SER A 150 0.39 10.74 6.21
C SER A 150 0.40 11.41 4.84
N ARG A 151 0.00 12.69 4.80
CA ARG A 151 0.05 13.51 3.57
C ARG A 151 1.47 13.73 3.08
N GLU A 152 2.42 13.78 4.00
CA GLU A 152 3.83 13.95 3.68
C GLU A 152 4.40 12.72 2.97
N VAL A 153 4.05 11.52 3.44
CA VAL A 153 4.43 10.25 2.79
C VAL A 153 3.84 10.16 1.39
N ILE A 154 2.54 10.44 1.24
CA ILE A 154 1.86 10.42 -0.06
C ILE A 154 2.53 11.40 -1.04
N GLN A 155 2.82 12.63 -0.61
CA GLN A 155 3.46 13.63 -1.47
C GLN A 155 4.89 13.21 -1.83
N ARG A 156 5.67 12.74 -0.86
CA ARG A 156 7.04 12.24 -1.09
C ARG A 156 7.04 11.07 -2.07
N GLY A 157 6.08 10.15 -1.95
CA GLY A 157 5.92 9.04 -2.88
C GLY A 157 5.62 9.51 -4.31
N ALA A 158 4.74 10.48 -4.49
CA ALA A 158 4.50 11.11 -5.79
C ALA A 158 5.79 11.73 -6.37
N ASP A 159 6.53 12.45 -5.55
CA ASP A 159 7.79 13.09 -5.94
C ASP A 159 8.86 12.05 -6.34
N MET A 160 8.97 10.93 -5.61
CA MET A 160 9.88 9.81 -5.96
C MET A 160 9.57 9.19 -7.31
N LEU A 161 8.29 9.16 -7.69
CA LEU A 161 7.81 8.63 -8.98
C LEU A 161 7.90 9.68 -10.10
N GLY A 162 8.12 10.95 -9.77
CA GLY A 162 8.07 12.05 -10.73
C GLY A 162 6.64 12.36 -11.19
N TRP A 163 5.64 12.01 -10.39
CA TRP A 163 4.22 12.22 -10.70
C TRP A 163 3.66 13.41 -9.93
N THR A 164 2.65 14.05 -10.51
CA THR A 164 1.85 14.99 -9.73
C THR A 164 0.96 14.27 -8.73
N LEU A 165 0.58 14.94 -7.64
CA LEU A 165 -0.38 14.39 -6.69
C LEU A 165 -1.71 14.02 -7.38
N ASP A 166 -2.13 14.79 -8.37
CA ASP A 166 -3.36 14.53 -9.14
C ASP A 166 -3.25 13.25 -9.96
N ASP A 167 -2.08 13.01 -10.59
CA ASP A 167 -1.83 11.78 -11.35
C ASP A 167 -1.80 10.57 -10.42
N LEU A 168 -1.12 10.67 -9.28
CA LEU A 168 -1.08 9.60 -8.28
C LEU A 168 -2.49 9.25 -7.79
N ILE A 169 -3.28 10.25 -7.40
CA ILE A 169 -4.67 10.05 -6.95
C ILE A 169 -5.51 9.42 -8.06
N ALA A 170 -5.43 9.97 -9.30
CA ALA A 170 -6.20 9.46 -10.43
C ALA A 170 -5.91 7.99 -10.71
N GLN A 171 -4.64 7.62 -10.75
CA GLN A 171 -4.23 6.25 -11.03
C GLN A 171 -4.56 5.29 -9.91
N THR A 172 -4.46 5.73 -8.65
CA THR A 172 -4.85 4.91 -7.50
C THR A 172 -6.38 4.70 -7.46
N ILE A 173 -7.19 5.70 -7.82
CA ILE A 173 -8.64 5.52 -7.97
C ILE A 173 -8.94 4.46 -9.03
N GLU A 174 -8.28 4.50 -10.19
CA GLU A 174 -8.49 3.50 -11.25
C GLU A 174 -8.08 2.08 -10.78
N ALA A 175 -6.98 1.97 -10.04
CA ALA A 175 -6.59 0.69 -9.43
C ALA A 175 -7.67 0.16 -8.48
N LEU A 176 -8.21 1.00 -7.61
CA LEU A 176 -9.24 0.61 -6.65
C LEU A 176 -10.58 0.23 -7.30
N LYS A 177 -10.91 0.82 -8.46
CA LYS A 177 -12.10 0.42 -9.22
C LYS A 177 -12.03 -1.02 -9.71
N THR A 178 -10.84 -1.53 -10.04
CA THR A 178 -10.67 -2.92 -10.50
C THR A 178 -10.83 -3.95 -9.38
N PHE A 179 -10.71 -3.53 -8.13
CA PHE A 179 -10.86 -4.42 -6.97
C PHE A 179 -12.33 -4.65 -6.57
N GLN A 180 -13.22 -3.72 -6.89
CA GLN A 180 -14.65 -3.78 -6.53
C GLN A 180 -15.53 -4.42 -7.62
N GLU A 181 -14.94 -4.94 -8.70
CA GLU A 181 -15.64 -5.75 -9.70
C GLU A 181 -15.57 -7.24 -9.36
#